data_15dd89fe5386324d3195bffec777f4ea
#
_entry.id   15dd89fe5386324d3195bffec777f4ea
#
_cell.length_a   1.000
_cell.length_b   1.000
_cell.length_c   1.000
_cell.angle_alpha   90.00
_cell.angle_beta   90.00
_cell.angle_gamma   90.00
#
_symmetry.space_group_name_H-M   'P 1'
#
loop_
_entity.id
_entity.type
_entity.pdbx_description
1 polymer ?
#
loop_
_entity_poly.entity_id
_entity_poly.type
_entity_poly.pdbx_seq_one_letter_code
_entity_poly.pdbx_strand_id
1 'polypeptide(L)'
;MKLHTLKPAEGSTHSRRRIGRGPGSGLGGTSTRGHKGAKARSGYKRKIGFEGGQMPLQRRVPKFGFKNINHKEYFAVNLSTLQKLAESKGYTEIGLDQLVEAGLTNGKELVKVLANGEIKAALTVKANAFSKTAEEAIKAVGGNTVIL
;
A
#
# COMPACT_ATOMS: atom_id res chain seq x y z
N MET A 1 -20.03 -9.19 -25.73
CA MET A 1 -20.57 -8.67 -24.46
C MET A 1 -21.44 -7.46 -24.78
N LYS A 2 -22.69 -7.41 -24.30
CA LYS A 2 -23.61 -6.28 -24.57
C LYS A 2 -23.79 -5.50 -23.26
N LEU A 3 -23.85 -4.17 -23.32
CA LEU A 3 -23.92 -3.30 -22.12
C LEU A 3 -25.10 -3.67 -21.20
N HIS A 4 -26.26 -4.03 -21.76
CA HIS A 4 -27.43 -4.39 -20.99
C HIS A 4 -27.34 -5.77 -20.30
N THR A 5 -26.34 -6.59 -20.62
CA THR A 5 -26.11 -7.89 -19.97
C THR A 5 -25.08 -7.82 -18.84
N LEU A 6 -24.49 -6.64 -18.60
CA LEU A 6 -23.56 -6.46 -17.49
C LEU A 6 -24.34 -6.50 -16.16
N LYS A 7 -23.92 -7.42 -15.30
CA LYS A 7 -24.44 -7.53 -13.94
C LYS A 7 -23.26 -7.47 -12.97
N PRO A 8 -23.42 -6.80 -11.81
CA PRO A 8 -22.40 -6.86 -10.77
C PRO A 8 -22.21 -8.31 -10.30
N ALA A 9 -21.03 -8.65 -9.82
CA ALA A 9 -20.77 -9.96 -9.24
C ALA A 9 -21.71 -10.23 -8.05
N GLU A 10 -22.04 -11.48 -7.82
CA GLU A 10 -22.91 -11.88 -6.72
C GLU A 10 -22.28 -11.45 -5.37
N GLY A 11 -23.09 -10.83 -4.51
CA GLY A 11 -22.64 -10.28 -3.23
C GLY A 11 -21.91 -8.93 -3.29
N SER A 12 -21.62 -8.40 -4.48
CA SER A 12 -20.93 -7.09 -4.62
C SER A 12 -21.83 -5.88 -4.39
N THR A 13 -23.16 -6.09 -4.46
CA THR A 13 -24.14 -5.02 -4.25
C THR A 13 -25.01 -5.32 -3.04
N HIS A 14 -25.20 -4.30 -2.20
CA HIS A 14 -26.12 -4.36 -1.06
C HIS A 14 -27.22 -3.32 -1.20
N SER A 15 -28.43 -3.68 -0.75
CA SER A 15 -29.53 -2.74 -0.68
C SER A 15 -29.18 -1.59 0.28
N ARG A 16 -29.54 -0.36 -0.10
CA ARG A 16 -29.28 0.81 0.75
C ARG A 16 -30.06 0.70 2.07
N ARG A 17 -29.34 0.77 3.18
CA ARG A 17 -29.95 0.79 4.51
C ARG A 17 -30.82 2.03 4.70
N ARG A 18 -32.09 1.83 5.03
CA ARG A 18 -33.06 2.93 5.28
C ARG A 18 -33.28 3.06 6.78
N ILE A 19 -32.81 4.15 7.37
CA ILE A 19 -32.98 4.46 8.79
C ILE A 19 -34.21 5.32 9.04
N GLY A 20 -34.75 5.29 10.26
CA GLY A 20 -35.93 6.08 10.64
C GLY A 20 -37.23 5.64 9.93
N ARG A 21 -37.44 4.35 9.65
CA ARG A 21 -38.61 3.79 8.97
C ARG A 21 -39.34 2.75 9.81
N GLY A 22 -39.62 3.12 11.03
CA GLY A 22 -40.46 2.36 11.98
C GLY A 22 -39.66 1.43 12.89
N PRO A 23 -40.26 1.03 14.05
CA PRO A 23 -39.58 0.20 15.04
C PRO A 23 -39.33 -1.22 14.57
N GLY A 24 -40.18 -1.78 13.69
CA GLY A 24 -40.00 -3.13 13.15
C GLY A 24 -38.71 -3.32 12.32
N SER A 25 -38.14 -2.24 11.78
CA SER A 25 -36.85 -2.31 11.09
C SER A 25 -35.63 -2.42 12.03
N GLY A 26 -35.82 -2.23 13.34
CA GLY A 26 -34.73 -2.07 14.30
C GLY A 26 -33.92 -0.78 14.15
N LEU A 27 -34.26 0.05 13.19
CA LEU A 27 -33.54 1.28 12.82
C LEU A 27 -34.44 2.53 12.91
N GLY A 28 -35.61 2.39 13.52
CA GLY A 28 -36.59 3.46 13.73
C GLY A 28 -36.21 4.42 14.85
N GLY A 29 -37.21 5.23 15.26
CA GLY A 29 -37.04 6.21 16.33
C GLY A 29 -36.01 7.29 15.97
N THR A 30 -34.92 7.35 16.72
CA THR A 30 -33.83 8.35 16.53
C THR A 30 -32.86 8.05 15.40
N SER A 31 -33.25 7.21 14.46
CA SER A 31 -32.37 6.79 13.34
C SER A 31 -31.04 6.18 13.79
N THR A 32 -31.06 5.41 14.88
CA THR A 32 -29.92 4.75 15.52
C THR A 32 -28.86 5.69 16.14
N ARG A 33 -29.18 6.99 16.29
CA ARG A 33 -28.25 7.98 16.89
C ARG A 33 -28.40 8.16 18.38
N GLY A 34 -29.43 7.59 19.00
CA GLY A 34 -29.79 7.84 20.39
C GLY A 34 -30.45 9.20 20.63
N HIS A 35 -30.66 9.59 21.88
CA HIS A 35 -31.47 10.76 22.20
C HIS A 35 -30.67 12.06 22.30
N LYS A 36 -29.74 12.16 23.24
CA LYS A 36 -28.97 13.39 23.52
C LYS A 36 -27.49 13.19 23.27
N GLY A 37 -26.72 14.27 23.28
CA GLY A 37 -25.28 14.27 23.14
C GLY A 37 -24.81 14.69 21.76
N ALA A 38 -23.54 15.00 21.65
CA ALA A 38 -22.92 15.50 20.42
C ALA A 38 -23.01 14.52 19.24
N LYS A 39 -22.96 13.21 19.50
CA LYS A 39 -23.02 12.15 18.47
C LYS A 39 -24.36 12.11 17.74
N ALA A 40 -25.46 12.56 18.39
CA ALA A 40 -26.80 12.57 17.81
C ALA A 40 -27.05 13.80 16.90
N ARG A 41 -26.19 14.80 16.90
CA ARG A 41 -26.36 16.05 16.15
C ARG A 41 -25.82 15.95 14.74
N SER A 42 -26.36 16.80 13.84
CA SER A 42 -25.81 16.97 12.49
C SER A 42 -24.40 17.53 12.55
N GLY A 43 -23.53 17.14 11.60
CA GLY A 43 -22.17 17.63 11.53
C GLY A 43 -21.20 17.09 12.59
N TYR A 44 -21.66 16.21 13.49
CA TYR A 44 -20.72 15.62 14.46
C TYR A 44 -19.65 14.78 13.75
N LYS A 45 -18.40 15.08 14.06
CA LYS A 45 -17.24 14.27 13.67
C LYS A 45 -16.51 13.81 14.93
N ARG A 46 -16.03 12.56 14.91
CA ARG A 46 -15.22 12.03 16.00
C ARG A 46 -13.95 12.88 16.14
N LYS A 47 -13.73 13.42 17.34
CA LYS A 47 -12.49 14.14 17.67
C LYS A 47 -11.38 13.12 17.83
N ILE A 48 -10.43 13.11 16.91
CA ILE A 48 -9.28 12.20 16.94
C ILE A 48 -8.37 12.59 18.10
N GLY A 49 -7.98 11.59 18.93
CA GLY A 49 -7.10 11.82 20.08
C GLY A 49 -7.76 12.51 21.28
N PHE A 50 -9.11 12.62 21.32
CA PHE A 50 -9.80 13.18 22.48
C PHE A 50 -9.98 12.11 23.56
N GLU A 51 -9.52 12.41 24.78
CA GLU A 51 -9.49 11.52 25.95
C GLU A 51 -10.42 12.00 27.08
N GLY A 52 -11.63 12.47 26.73
CA GLY A 52 -12.67 12.82 27.72
C GLY A 52 -12.38 14.07 28.56
N GLY A 53 -11.41 14.90 28.20
CA GLY A 53 -10.97 16.09 28.96
C GLY A 53 -9.60 15.91 29.60
N GLN A 54 -9.13 14.66 29.74
CA GLN A 54 -7.75 14.38 30.13
C GLN A 54 -6.80 14.88 29.04
N MET A 55 -5.60 15.37 29.42
CA MET A 55 -4.57 15.81 28.46
C MET A 55 -4.21 14.64 27.54
N PRO A 56 -4.42 14.75 26.23
CA PRO A 56 -4.18 13.67 25.28
C PRO A 56 -2.73 13.19 25.28
N LEU A 57 -2.51 11.90 25.02
CA LEU A 57 -1.18 11.27 25.03
C LEU A 57 -0.17 12.04 24.16
N GLN A 58 -0.60 12.51 22.99
CA GLN A 58 0.22 13.32 22.08
C GLN A 58 0.77 14.62 22.68
N ARG A 59 0.14 15.15 23.75
CA ARG A 59 0.62 16.33 24.49
C ARG A 59 1.45 15.96 25.71
N ARG A 60 1.23 14.76 26.28
CA ARG A 60 1.99 14.28 27.45
C ARG A 60 3.36 13.75 27.07
N VAL A 61 3.48 13.18 25.87
CA VAL A 61 4.75 12.63 25.37
C VAL A 61 5.67 13.76 24.89
N PRO A 62 6.95 13.76 25.27
CA PRO A 62 7.93 14.72 24.79
C PRO A 62 8.06 14.68 23.25
N LYS A 63 8.24 15.84 22.65
CA LYS A 63 8.56 15.93 21.21
C LYS A 63 10.00 15.43 21.01
N PHE A 64 10.20 14.62 19.99
CA PHE A 64 11.53 14.12 19.64
C PHE A 64 11.69 14.00 18.11
N GLY A 65 12.93 13.98 17.69
CA GLY A 65 13.28 13.78 16.29
C GLY A 65 13.03 14.99 15.40
N PHE A 66 13.48 14.86 14.17
CA PHE A 66 13.27 15.82 13.09
C PHE A 66 13.19 15.09 11.76
N LYS A 67 12.59 15.72 10.75
CA LYS A 67 12.61 15.21 9.37
C LYS A 67 13.85 15.73 8.67
N ASN A 68 14.73 14.81 8.26
CA ASN A 68 15.88 15.17 7.43
C ASN A 68 15.38 15.47 6.01
N ILE A 69 15.57 16.69 5.53
CA ILE A 69 15.17 17.14 4.18
C ILE A 69 15.95 16.39 3.09
N ASN A 70 17.19 15.97 3.39
CA ASN A 70 18.06 15.24 2.46
C ASN A 70 17.90 13.72 2.57
N HIS A 71 16.83 13.24 3.23
CA HIS A 71 16.56 11.81 3.33
C HIS A 71 16.19 11.24 1.97
N LYS A 72 16.98 10.24 1.52
CA LYS A 72 16.68 9.49 0.29
C LYS A 72 15.86 8.26 0.64
N GLU A 73 14.67 8.17 0.09
CA GLU A 73 13.82 6.99 0.23
C GLU A 73 14.00 6.08 -0.98
N TYR A 74 14.18 4.79 -0.71
CA TYR A 74 14.33 3.78 -1.74
C TYR A 74 13.12 2.85 -1.74
N PHE A 75 12.59 2.58 -2.92
CA PHE A 75 11.66 1.49 -3.13
C PHE A 75 12.42 0.16 -3.16
N ALA A 76 12.07 -0.76 -2.28
CA ALA A 76 12.76 -2.03 -2.15
C ALA A 76 12.18 -3.08 -3.11
N VAL A 77 13.03 -3.66 -3.96
CA VAL A 77 12.69 -4.79 -4.84
C VAL A 77 13.50 -6.00 -4.42
N ASN A 78 12.86 -7.13 -4.20
CA ASN A 78 13.50 -8.37 -3.75
C ASN A 78 13.90 -9.27 -4.92
N LEU A 79 14.93 -10.13 -4.73
CA LEU A 79 15.38 -11.11 -5.73
C LEU A 79 14.25 -12.05 -6.19
N SER A 80 13.39 -12.48 -5.26
CA SER A 80 12.22 -13.30 -5.60
C SER A 80 11.25 -12.62 -6.57
N THR A 81 11.14 -11.29 -6.50
CA THR A 81 10.29 -10.52 -7.42
C THR A 81 10.93 -10.44 -8.81
N LEU A 82 12.23 -10.23 -8.87
CA LEU A 82 12.98 -10.23 -10.13
C LEU A 82 12.92 -11.60 -10.82
N GLN A 83 13.05 -12.69 -10.06
CA GLN A 83 12.89 -14.05 -10.58
C GLN A 83 11.51 -14.28 -11.20
N LYS A 84 10.44 -13.89 -10.48
CA LYS A 84 9.06 -13.99 -10.99
C LYS A 84 8.86 -13.17 -12.27
N LEU A 85 9.44 -11.98 -12.37
CA LEU A 85 9.38 -11.17 -13.59
C LEU A 85 10.11 -11.83 -14.76
N ALA A 86 11.30 -12.38 -14.51
CA ALA A 86 12.05 -13.11 -15.53
C ALA A 86 11.25 -14.32 -16.05
N GLU A 87 10.63 -15.09 -15.17
CA GLU A 87 9.83 -16.26 -15.52
C GLU A 87 8.54 -15.89 -16.27
N SER A 88 7.84 -14.83 -15.84
CA SER A 88 6.53 -14.47 -16.41
C SER A 88 6.63 -13.75 -17.74
N LYS A 89 7.65 -12.89 -17.92
CA LYS A 89 7.80 -12.04 -19.12
C LYS A 89 9.04 -12.37 -19.97
N GLY A 90 9.89 -13.31 -19.51
CA GLY A 90 11.08 -13.73 -20.24
C GLY A 90 12.18 -12.66 -20.31
N TYR A 91 12.22 -11.73 -19.36
CA TYR A 91 13.22 -10.68 -19.35
C TYR A 91 14.61 -11.24 -19.01
N THR A 92 15.59 -10.89 -19.82
CA THR A 92 17.02 -11.10 -19.55
C THR A 92 17.66 -9.86 -18.92
N GLU A 93 17.07 -8.71 -19.16
CA GLU A 93 17.48 -7.42 -18.59
C GLU A 93 16.29 -6.77 -17.88
N ILE A 94 16.49 -6.34 -16.64
CA ILE A 94 15.48 -5.69 -15.81
C ILE A 94 16.02 -4.33 -15.35
N GLY A 95 15.48 -3.26 -15.91
CA GLY A 95 15.72 -1.89 -15.50
C GLY A 95 14.48 -1.22 -14.91
N LEU A 96 14.53 0.09 -14.73
CA LEU A 96 13.41 0.86 -14.19
C LEU A 96 12.17 0.75 -15.09
N ASP A 97 12.33 0.76 -16.42
CA ASP A 97 11.21 0.69 -17.36
C ASP A 97 10.43 -0.62 -17.23
N GLN A 98 11.13 -1.75 -17.12
CA GLN A 98 10.51 -3.06 -16.91
C GLN A 98 9.80 -3.16 -15.55
N LEU A 99 10.33 -2.50 -14.51
CA LEU A 99 9.67 -2.44 -13.21
C LEU A 99 8.40 -1.56 -13.24
N VAL A 100 8.41 -0.47 -14.02
CA VAL A 100 7.22 0.37 -14.24
C VAL A 100 6.16 -0.39 -15.05
N GLU A 101 6.55 -1.08 -16.13
CA GLU A 101 5.66 -1.91 -16.94
C GLU A 101 5.03 -3.06 -16.13
N ALA A 102 5.77 -3.59 -15.16
CA ALA A 102 5.27 -4.60 -14.23
C ALA A 102 4.39 -4.00 -13.11
N GLY A 103 4.23 -2.68 -13.03
CA GLY A 103 3.43 -1.99 -12.02
C GLY A 103 4.04 -2.01 -10.62
N LEU A 104 5.35 -2.26 -10.48
CA LEU A 104 6.03 -2.31 -9.19
C LEU A 104 6.48 -0.92 -8.71
N THR A 105 6.80 -0.02 -9.61
CA THR A 105 7.26 1.34 -9.29
C THR A 105 6.63 2.36 -10.24
N ASN A 106 6.57 3.62 -9.81
CA ASN A 106 6.05 4.75 -10.60
C ASN A 106 7.12 5.42 -11.49
N GLY A 107 8.35 4.89 -11.51
CA GLY A 107 9.48 5.43 -12.29
C GLY A 107 10.12 6.71 -11.73
N LYS A 108 9.55 7.30 -10.66
CA LYS A 108 10.10 8.49 -9.98
C LYS A 108 10.86 8.14 -8.71
N GLU A 109 10.73 6.93 -8.22
CA GLU A 109 11.29 6.44 -6.98
C GLU A 109 12.68 5.87 -7.22
N LEU A 110 13.58 6.06 -6.26
CA LEU A 110 14.87 5.40 -6.29
C LEU A 110 14.67 3.92 -5.93
N VAL A 111 15.15 3.02 -6.77
CA VAL A 111 15.00 1.57 -6.57
C VAL A 111 16.25 0.99 -5.94
N LYS A 112 16.05 0.17 -4.89
CA LYS A 112 17.11 -0.61 -4.25
C LYS A 112 16.79 -2.10 -4.27
N VAL A 113 17.70 -2.91 -4.77
CA VAL A 113 17.56 -4.36 -4.80
C VAL A 113 18.08 -4.99 -3.51
N LEU A 114 17.24 -5.85 -2.91
CA LEU A 114 17.51 -6.56 -1.65
C LEU A 114 17.51 -8.08 -1.87
N ALA A 115 18.33 -8.78 -1.10
CA ALA A 115 18.57 -10.22 -1.21
C ALA A 115 17.50 -11.10 -0.52
N ASN A 116 16.23 -10.75 -0.64
CA ASN A 116 15.18 -11.62 -0.12
C ASN A 116 14.67 -12.55 -1.23
N GLY A 117 14.76 -13.85 -0.97
CA GLY A 117 14.43 -14.91 -1.92
C GLY A 117 15.61 -15.37 -2.75
N GLU A 118 15.38 -16.36 -3.60
CA GLU A 118 16.39 -16.95 -4.47
C GLU A 118 16.27 -16.42 -5.90
N ILE A 119 17.41 -16.27 -6.58
CA ILE A 119 17.50 -15.99 -8.00
C ILE A 119 18.19 -17.16 -8.68
N LYS A 120 17.62 -17.64 -9.79
CA LYS A 120 18.17 -18.77 -10.59
C LYS A 120 18.50 -18.34 -12.01
N ALA A 121 17.85 -17.32 -12.51
CA ALA A 121 18.09 -16.80 -13.85
C ALA A 121 19.29 -15.84 -13.87
N ALA A 122 20.14 -15.98 -14.87
CA ALA A 122 21.20 -15.02 -15.14
C ALA A 122 20.61 -13.74 -15.72
N LEU A 123 20.48 -12.70 -14.89
CA LEU A 123 19.83 -11.43 -15.23
C LEU A 123 20.80 -10.27 -15.17
N THR A 124 20.67 -9.33 -16.10
CA THR A 124 21.28 -8.00 -15.99
C THR A 124 20.28 -7.07 -15.29
N VAL A 125 20.60 -6.62 -14.08
CA VAL A 125 19.71 -5.77 -13.28
C VAL A 125 20.27 -4.35 -13.20
N LYS A 126 19.44 -3.37 -13.59
CA LYS A 126 19.77 -1.94 -13.51
C LYS A 126 18.94 -1.28 -12.41
N ALA A 127 19.57 -0.74 -11.36
CA ALA A 127 18.91 -0.09 -10.23
C ALA A 127 19.78 1.02 -9.62
N ASN A 128 19.19 1.88 -8.79
CA ASN A 128 19.91 2.98 -8.15
C ASN A 128 20.82 2.50 -7.00
N ALA A 129 20.50 1.38 -6.37
CA ALA A 129 21.33 0.79 -5.32
C ALA A 129 21.09 -0.72 -5.21
N PHE A 130 22.09 -1.41 -4.68
CA PHE A 130 22.04 -2.84 -4.35
C PHE A 130 22.47 -3.05 -2.89
N SER A 131 21.96 -4.10 -2.25
CA SER A 131 22.59 -4.60 -1.02
C SER A 131 23.78 -5.49 -1.41
N LYS A 132 24.82 -5.54 -0.59
CA LYS A 132 26.00 -6.38 -0.83
C LYS A 132 25.63 -7.84 -1.10
N THR A 133 24.76 -8.39 -0.28
CA THR A 133 24.27 -9.77 -0.42
C THR A 133 23.46 -9.98 -1.71
N ALA A 134 22.70 -8.97 -2.18
CA ALA A 134 21.95 -9.08 -3.44
C ALA A 134 22.90 -9.06 -4.65
N GLU A 135 23.92 -8.22 -4.61
CA GLU A 135 24.93 -8.13 -5.65
C GLU A 135 25.72 -9.44 -5.78
N GLU A 136 26.13 -10.01 -4.66
CA GLU A 136 26.81 -11.32 -4.61
C GLU A 136 25.91 -12.44 -5.15
N ALA A 137 24.63 -12.48 -4.77
CA ALA A 137 23.68 -13.49 -5.26
C ALA A 137 23.43 -13.39 -6.76
N ILE A 138 23.31 -12.19 -7.32
CA ILE A 138 23.14 -11.98 -8.77
C ILE A 138 24.38 -12.42 -9.53
N LYS A 139 25.58 -12.05 -9.05
CA LYS A 139 26.86 -12.44 -9.65
C LYS A 139 27.13 -13.96 -9.57
N ALA A 140 26.73 -14.62 -8.47
CA ALA A 140 26.90 -16.06 -8.28
C ALA A 140 26.13 -16.88 -9.35
N VAL A 141 25.02 -16.36 -9.87
CA VAL A 141 24.22 -17.01 -10.93
C VAL A 141 24.67 -16.59 -12.35
N GLY A 142 25.76 -15.79 -12.46
CA GLY A 142 26.25 -15.29 -13.73
C GLY A 142 25.50 -14.05 -14.26
N GLY A 143 24.71 -13.40 -13.42
CA GLY A 143 24.06 -12.14 -13.74
C GLY A 143 24.99 -10.93 -13.60
N ASN A 144 24.54 -9.76 -14.05
CA ASN A 144 25.27 -8.51 -13.96
C ASN A 144 24.45 -7.43 -13.23
N THR A 145 25.13 -6.55 -12.50
CA THR A 145 24.51 -5.43 -11.77
C THR A 145 25.01 -4.11 -12.32
N VAL A 146 24.12 -3.19 -12.66
CA VAL A 146 24.44 -1.85 -13.17
C VAL A 146 23.77 -0.81 -12.26
N ILE A 147 24.57 0.09 -11.72
CA ILE A 147 24.09 1.22 -10.90
C ILE A 147 23.80 2.39 -11.84
N LEU A 148 22.58 2.97 -11.69
CA LEU A 148 22.08 4.09 -12.47
C LEU A 148 22.47 5.45 -11.87
#